data_4fee305e842362a41fbdcbcd03a72227
#
_entry.id   4fee305e842362a41fbdcbcd03a72227
#
_cell.length_a   1.000
_cell.length_b   1.000
_cell.length_c   1.000
_cell.angle_alpha   90.00
_cell.angle_beta   90.00
_cell.angle_gamma   90.00
#
_symmetry.space_group_name_H-M   'P 1'
#
loop_
_entity.id
_entity.type
_entity.pdbx_description
1 polymer ?
#
loop_
_entity_poly.entity_id
_entity_poly.type
_entity_poly.pdbx_seq_one_letter_code
_entity_poly.pdbx_strand_id
1 'polypeptide(L)'
;MTRTLKQIPAGRDVYSLALERTADLLARHDHALVLFSGGKDSSAVLEVALEVLAGDPKLAARHLPLRAVFIDEEAIPFETEDYVRRVFSRGTVAGEWYCVPVKHRNACSRAHPWWWPWAPEDRDRWCRPLPPEAITELDGFPVAPASARLTTVEMNGLLAPPERGNTVLLMGIRAQESLTRRRMVTVRKVDNYLAKFDEGTSRGNLYKGYPIYDWTTEDVWTLPALRGQDYNRAYDRLEMAGVSRSLQRCSPAFGEEPLQKLHTYAACFPDVWATMAERVPGVGAAVRYALTELYSYHGRPEKPAGMAWPDFIRHYLRQFGDKDAAIIASRIRQEIGGHYAKTSHPILASAPHPDSGVSWDWLLMLAMRGDFKGRKQPGGRIQTIGGRLAHPRYWHRYAREMADTIASGAWPEIASPVPAPADPMALIPDYAREADAE
;
A
#
# COMPACT_ATOMS: atom_id res chain seq x y z
N MET A 1 12.96 -4.24 -15.07
CA MET A 1 12.04 -5.29 -15.57
C MET A 1 11.44 -6.01 -14.39
N THR A 2 10.21 -5.69 -14.06
CA THR A 2 9.42 -6.40 -13.05
C THR A 2 9.19 -7.83 -13.54
N ARG A 3 9.73 -8.79 -12.82
CA ARG A 3 9.57 -10.21 -13.14
C ARG A 3 8.11 -10.58 -12.87
N THR A 4 7.31 -10.65 -13.90
CA THR A 4 5.96 -11.22 -13.82
C THR A 4 6.11 -12.64 -13.31
N LEU A 5 5.58 -12.94 -12.14
CA LEU A 5 5.50 -14.33 -11.68
C LEU A 5 4.68 -15.08 -12.72
N LYS A 6 5.20 -16.19 -13.20
CA LYS A 6 4.50 -17.05 -14.16
C LYS A 6 3.11 -17.36 -13.55
N GLN A 7 2.08 -16.76 -14.10
CA GLN A 7 0.72 -17.20 -13.86
C GLN A 7 0.59 -18.58 -14.53
N ILE A 8 0.02 -19.51 -13.82
CA ILE A 8 -0.31 -20.82 -14.42
C ILE A 8 -1.55 -20.56 -15.27
N PRO A 9 -1.49 -20.74 -16.60
CA PRO A 9 -2.66 -20.53 -17.43
C PRO A 9 -3.77 -21.52 -17.01
N ALA A 10 -4.94 -20.97 -16.68
CA ALA A 10 -6.10 -21.78 -16.33
C ALA A 10 -6.86 -22.29 -17.58
N GLY A 11 -6.38 -21.95 -18.79
CA GLY A 11 -7.06 -22.26 -20.04
C GLY A 11 -8.36 -21.48 -20.27
N ARG A 12 -8.63 -20.46 -19.43
CA ARG A 12 -9.83 -19.62 -19.45
C ARG A 12 -9.44 -18.16 -19.26
N ASP A 13 -10.21 -17.26 -19.85
CA ASP A 13 -9.98 -15.83 -19.67
C ASP A 13 -10.36 -15.37 -18.26
N VAL A 14 -9.70 -14.31 -17.80
CA VAL A 14 -9.88 -13.76 -16.44
C VAL A 14 -11.27 -13.16 -16.21
N TYR A 15 -11.93 -12.70 -17.29
CA TYR A 15 -13.26 -12.12 -17.20
C TYR A 15 -14.32 -13.19 -16.92
N SER A 16 -14.33 -14.30 -17.69
CA SER A 16 -15.21 -15.45 -17.44
C SER A 16 -15.04 -16.02 -16.04
N LEU A 17 -13.78 -16.10 -15.56
CA LEU A 17 -13.49 -16.54 -14.21
C LEU A 17 -14.02 -15.56 -13.14
N ALA A 18 -13.96 -14.25 -13.40
CA ALA A 18 -14.51 -13.26 -12.49
C ALA A 18 -16.05 -13.33 -12.41
N LEU A 19 -16.73 -13.54 -13.53
CA LEU A 19 -18.18 -13.76 -13.55
C LEU A 19 -18.59 -15.00 -12.73
N GLU A 20 -17.92 -16.14 -12.92
CA GLU A 20 -18.19 -17.36 -12.14
C GLU A 20 -17.95 -17.18 -10.65
N ARG A 21 -16.81 -16.59 -10.27
CA ARG A 21 -16.50 -16.32 -8.85
C ARG A 21 -17.54 -15.39 -8.23
N THR A 22 -17.96 -14.38 -8.98
CA THR A 22 -18.97 -13.44 -8.50
C THR A 22 -20.32 -14.13 -8.35
N ALA A 23 -20.73 -14.96 -9.30
CA ALA A 23 -21.96 -15.76 -9.20
C ALA A 23 -21.92 -16.69 -7.97
N ASP A 24 -20.81 -17.38 -7.75
CA ASP A 24 -20.60 -18.22 -6.58
C ASP A 24 -20.67 -17.43 -5.26
N LEU A 25 -20.02 -16.26 -5.19
CA LEU A 25 -20.07 -15.39 -4.02
C LEU A 25 -21.48 -14.90 -3.72
N LEU A 26 -22.23 -14.50 -4.73
CA LEU A 26 -23.61 -14.05 -4.58
C LEU A 26 -24.56 -15.21 -4.21
N ALA A 27 -24.33 -16.40 -4.73
CA ALA A 27 -25.16 -17.57 -4.43
C ALA A 27 -25.00 -18.07 -2.97
N ARG A 28 -23.78 -17.99 -2.43
CA ARG A 28 -23.43 -18.50 -1.09
C ARG A 28 -23.83 -17.57 0.07
N HIS A 29 -24.09 -16.30 -0.21
CA HIS A 29 -24.34 -15.31 0.85
C HIS A 29 -25.73 -14.71 0.74
N ASP A 30 -26.31 -14.39 1.90
CA ASP A 30 -27.64 -13.79 1.98
C ASP A 30 -27.63 -12.37 1.44
N HIS A 31 -26.53 -11.64 1.68
CA HIS A 31 -26.33 -10.27 1.24
C HIS A 31 -24.94 -10.07 0.62
N ALA A 32 -24.87 -9.13 -0.31
CA ALA A 32 -23.63 -8.68 -0.91
C ALA A 32 -23.58 -7.15 -0.88
N LEU A 33 -22.39 -6.61 -0.65
CA LEU A 33 -22.13 -5.20 -0.88
C LEU A 33 -20.76 -5.01 -1.55
N VAL A 34 -20.67 -4.03 -2.43
CA VAL A 34 -19.41 -3.62 -3.06
C VAL A 34 -18.78 -2.52 -2.22
N LEU A 35 -17.54 -2.72 -1.77
CA LEU A 35 -16.74 -1.62 -1.21
C LEU A 35 -16.23 -0.76 -2.38
N PHE A 36 -17.02 0.25 -2.71
CA PHE A 36 -16.86 1.08 -3.89
C PHE A 36 -16.06 2.34 -3.54
N SER A 37 -14.84 2.45 -4.04
CA SER A 37 -13.95 3.60 -3.78
C SER A 37 -13.97 4.66 -4.88
N GLY A 38 -14.81 4.51 -5.92
CA GLY A 38 -14.73 5.34 -7.13
C GLY A 38 -13.48 5.08 -7.99
N GLY A 39 -12.60 4.15 -7.57
CA GLY A 39 -11.41 3.75 -8.31
C GLY A 39 -11.68 2.65 -9.33
N LYS A 40 -10.78 2.52 -10.34
CA LYS A 40 -10.91 1.57 -11.46
C LYS A 40 -11.18 0.12 -11.02
N ASP A 41 -10.54 -0.33 -9.95
CA ASP A 41 -10.62 -1.73 -9.50
C ASP A 41 -11.98 -2.04 -8.84
N SER A 42 -12.49 -1.14 -8.00
CA SER A 42 -13.82 -1.27 -7.41
C SER A 42 -14.94 -1.10 -8.44
N SER A 43 -14.71 -0.28 -9.45
CA SER A 43 -15.63 -0.14 -10.59
C SER A 43 -15.73 -1.44 -11.39
N ALA A 44 -14.61 -2.08 -11.69
CA ALA A 44 -14.59 -3.38 -12.36
C ALA A 44 -15.38 -4.44 -11.59
N VAL A 45 -15.22 -4.50 -10.25
CA VAL A 45 -15.98 -5.43 -9.40
C VAL A 45 -17.48 -5.14 -9.45
N LEU A 46 -17.86 -3.87 -9.37
CA LEU A 46 -19.27 -3.47 -9.46
C LEU A 46 -19.89 -3.89 -10.81
N GLU A 47 -19.22 -3.60 -11.91
CA GLU A 47 -19.73 -3.93 -13.25
C GLU A 47 -19.83 -5.44 -13.48
N VAL A 48 -18.81 -6.21 -13.03
CA VAL A 48 -18.87 -7.68 -13.09
C VAL A 48 -20.04 -8.22 -12.26
N ALA A 49 -20.29 -7.67 -11.08
CA ALA A 49 -21.42 -8.08 -10.24
C ALA A 49 -22.77 -7.75 -10.87
N LEU A 50 -22.92 -6.55 -11.45
CA LEU A 50 -24.14 -6.15 -12.14
C LEU A 50 -24.40 -7.02 -13.38
N GLU A 51 -23.37 -7.41 -14.12
CA GLU A 51 -23.51 -8.31 -15.28
C GLU A 51 -23.98 -9.71 -14.85
N VAL A 52 -23.43 -10.26 -13.76
CA VAL A 52 -23.91 -11.53 -13.19
C VAL A 52 -25.38 -11.45 -12.79
N LEU A 53 -25.76 -10.34 -12.12
CA LEU A 53 -27.16 -10.14 -11.72
C LEU A 53 -28.10 -9.96 -12.89
N ALA A 54 -27.65 -9.34 -13.97
CA ALA A 54 -28.44 -9.22 -15.21
C ALA A 54 -28.66 -10.57 -15.90
N GLY A 55 -27.72 -11.51 -15.74
CA GLY A 55 -27.78 -12.85 -16.34
C GLY A 55 -28.52 -13.91 -15.51
N ASP A 56 -28.75 -13.68 -14.21
CA ASP A 56 -29.38 -14.62 -13.29
C ASP A 56 -30.57 -13.99 -12.54
N PRO A 57 -31.82 -14.25 -12.95
CA PRO A 57 -33.01 -13.69 -12.29
C PRO A 57 -33.15 -14.05 -10.79
N LYS A 58 -32.64 -15.21 -10.36
CA LYS A 58 -32.71 -15.60 -8.95
C LYS A 58 -31.77 -14.78 -8.08
N LEU A 59 -30.54 -14.58 -8.57
CA LEU A 59 -29.57 -13.72 -7.90
C LEU A 59 -30.02 -12.24 -7.97
N ALA A 60 -30.57 -11.80 -9.09
CA ALA A 60 -31.15 -10.47 -9.24
C ALA A 60 -32.24 -10.20 -8.20
N ALA A 61 -33.20 -11.11 -8.04
CA ALA A 61 -34.28 -10.96 -7.07
C ALA A 61 -33.79 -10.87 -5.62
N ARG A 62 -32.61 -11.41 -5.31
CA ARG A 62 -32.01 -11.38 -3.97
C ARG A 62 -31.16 -10.13 -3.72
N HIS A 63 -30.41 -9.68 -4.74
CA HIS A 63 -29.33 -8.74 -4.54
C HIS A 63 -29.53 -7.38 -5.25
N LEU A 64 -30.55 -7.22 -6.13
CA LEU A 64 -30.83 -5.92 -6.74
C LEU A 64 -31.84 -5.12 -5.92
N PRO A 65 -31.67 -3.79 -5.82
CA PRO A 65 -30.50 -3.05 -6.27
C PRO A 65 -29.27 -3.41 -5.43
N LEU A 66 -28.11 -3.58 -6.09
CA LEU A 66 -26.87 -4.01 -5.44
C LEU A 66 -26.32 -2.89 -4.54
N ARG A 67 -26.09 -3.20 -3.27
CA ARG A 67 -25.51 -2.25 -2.35
C ARG A 67 -24.08 -1.91 -2.75
N ALA A 68 -23.77 -0.62 -2.83
CA ALA A 68 -22.44 -0.12 -3.07
C ALA A 68 -22.13 0.96 -2.00
N VAL A 69 -21.10 0.73 -1.21
CA VAL A 69 -20.71 1.60 -0.09
C VAL A 69 -19.48 2.40 -0.50
N PHE A 70 -19.61 3.72 -0.50
CA PHE A 70 -18.51 4.66 -0.67
C PHE A 70 -18.21 5.33 0.67
N ILE A 71 -17.00 5.11 1.18
CA ILE A 71 -16.49 5.81 2.37
C ILE A 71 -15.66 6.97 1.86
N ASP A 72 -16.19 8.15 2.04
CA ASP A 72 -15.62 9.37 1.50
C ASP A 72 -14.44 9.87 2.35
N GLU A 73 -13.30 9.98 1.70
CA GLU A 73 -12.06 10.42 2.33
C GLU A 73 -11.87 11.95 2.31
N GLU A 74 -12.94 12.75 2.15
CA GLU A 74 -12.97 14.23 2.16
C GLU A 74 -12.10 14.87 1.06
N ALA A 75 -10.78 14.61 1.08
CA ALA A 75 -9.80 15.19 0.15
C ALA A 75 -9.69 14.38 -1.15
N ILE A 76 -10.78 14.29 -1.90
CA ILE A 76 -10.87 13.56 -3.17
C ILE A 76 -11.07 14.53 -4.35
N PRO A 77 -10.60 14.18 -5.57
CA PRO A 77 -10.87 14.97 -6.77
C PRO A 77 -12.37 15.08 -7.07
N PHE A 78 -12.79 16.23 -7.60
CA PHE A 78 -14.15 16.46 -8.04
C PHE A 78 -14.62 15.39 -9.04
N GLU A 79 -13.75 14.93 -9.92
CA GLU A 79 -14.06 13.86 -10.88
C GLU A 79 -14.41 12.54 -10.19
N THR A 80 -13.84 12.29 -9.02
CA THR A 80 -14.20 11.10 -8.21
C THR A 80 -15.58 11.26 -7.60
N GLU A 81 -15.88 12.43 -7.03
CA GLU A 81 -17.19 12.76 -6.47
C GLU A 81 -18.28 12.64 -7.56
N ASP A 82 -18.07 13.26 -8.71
CA ASP A 82 -18.97 13.24 -9.84
C ASP A 82 -19.20 11.81 -10.37
N TYR A 83 -18.13 11.01 -10.46
CA TYR A 83 -18.24 9.62 -10.89
C TYR A 83 -19.05 8.76 -9.91
N VAL A 84 -18.81 8.91 -8.59
CA VAL A 84 -19.59 8.20 -7.56
C VAL A 84 -21.08 8.56 -7.67
N ARG A 85 -21.40 9.85 -7.85
CA ARG A 85 -22.77 10.32 -8.03
C ARG A 85 -23.43 9.70 -9.27
N ARG A 86 -22.74 9.65 -10.39
CA ARG A 86 -23.27 9.00 -11.61
C ARG A 86 -23.51 7.50 -11.41
N VAL A 87 -22.61 6.80 -10.72
CA VAL A 87 -22.80 5.37 -10.42
C VAL A 87 -23.98 5.16 -9.48
N PHE A 88 -24.11 5.96 -8.43
CA PHE A 88 -25.20 5.82 -7.45
C PHE A 88 -26.56 6.26 -7.96
N SER A 89 -26.62 7.03 -9.06
CA SER A 89 -27.87 7.36 -9.73
C SER A 89 -28.48 6.22 -10.58
N ARG A 90 -27.74 5.10 -10.75
CA ARG A 90 -28.23 3.94 -11.49
C ARG A 90 -29.30 3.20 -10.68
N GLY A 91 -30.43 2.87 -11.28
CA GLY A 91 -31.49 2.10 -10.61
C GLY A 91 -31.11 0.70 -10.15
N THR A 92 -29.99 0.15 -10.67
CA THR A 92 -29.46 -1.14 -10.27
C THR A 92 -28.51 -1.08 -9.07
N VAL A 93 -28.18 0.11 -8.57
CA VAL A 93 -27.23 0.34 -7.47
C VAL A 93 -27.96 1.01 -6.30
N ALA A 94 -27.85 0.41 -5.12
CA ALA A 94 -28.23 1.05 -3.87
C ALA A 94 -26.96 1.68 -3.24
N GLY A 95 -26.70 2.93 -3.62
CA GLY A 95 -25.53 3.67 -3.19
C GLY A 95 -25.66 4.19 -1.76
N GLU A 96 -24.64 3.95 -0.94
CA GLU A 96 -24.53 4.48 0.42
C GLU A 96 -23.25 5.32 0.50
N TRP A 97 -23.39 6.63 0.70
CA TRP A 97 -22.28 7.57 0.69
C TRP A 97 -21.97 8.04 2.13
N TYR A 98 -20.99 7.40 2.75
CA TYR A 98 -20.61 7.69 4.12
C TYR A 98 -19.55 8.80 4.22
N CYS A 99 -19.91 9.87 4.94
CA CYS A 99 -19.04 10.97 5.35
C CYS A 99 -18.86 10.92 6.87
N VAL A 100 -18.16 9.94 7.37
CA VAL A 100 -17.90 9.71 8.80
C VAL A 100 -16.41 9.84 9.11
N PRO A 101 -16.03 10.26 10.33
CA PRO A 101 -14.62 10.55 10.67
C PRO A 101 -13.79 9.27 10.88
N VAL A 102 -13.62 8.48 9.83
CA VAL A 102 -12.77 7.30 9.85
C VAL A 102 -11.29 7.66 10.05
N LYS A 103 -10.55 6.76 10.66
CA LYS A 103 -9.13 6.95 10.95
C LYS A 103 -8.27 6.61 9.73
N HIS A 104 -7.66 7.62 9.14
CA HIS A 104 -6.73 7.47 8.02
C HIS A 104 -5.29 7.71 8.42
N ARG A 105 -4.36 7.05 7.72
CA ARG A 105 -2.94 7.28 7.88
C ARG A 105 -2.54 8.59 7.20
N ASN A 106 -1.86 9.47 7.94
CA ASN A 106 -1.16 10.63 7.41
C ASN A 106 0.35 10.35 7.36
N ALA A 107 0.89 10.18 6.16
CA ALA A 107 2.31 9.94 5.96
C ALA A 107 3.13 11.22 5.83
N CYS A 108 2.47 12.39 5.78
CA CYS A 108 3.11 13.70 5.66
C CYS A 108 3.57 14.28 7.00
N SER A 109 3.08 13.77 8.12
CA SER A 109 3.43 14.28 9.43
C SER A 109 3.69 13.14 10.41
N ARG A 110 4.86 13.21 11.09
CA ARG A 110 5.19 12.30 12.18
C ARG A 110 4.49 12.69 13.49
N ALA A 111 4.37 13.98 13.75
CA ALA A 111 3.67 14.50 14.92
C ALA A 111 2.17 14.22 14.85
N HIS A 112 1.60 14.18 13.63
CA HIS A 112 0.20 13.90 13.38
C HIS A 112 0.06 12.72 12.40
N PRO A 113 0.35 11.47 12.84
CA PRO A 113 0.41 10.29 11.98
C PRO A 113 -0.97 9.81 11.53
N TRP A 114 -2.02 10.41 12.02
CA TRP A 114 -3.41 10.15 11.70
C TRP A 114 -4.13 11.43 11.35
N TRP A 115 -5.17 11.32 10.54
CA TRP A 115 -6.16 12.37 10.30
C TRP A 115 -7.54 11.72 10.14
N TRP A 116 -8.57 12.52 10.26
CA TRP A 116 -9.96 12.09 10.22
C TRP A 116 -10.73 12.96 9.24
N PRO A 117 -11.12 12.42 8.05
CA PRO A 117 -12.02 13.11 7.15
C PRO A 117 -13.34 13.39 7.87
N TRP A 118 -14.01 14.44 7.49
CA TRP A 118 -15.33 14.80 8.01
C TRP A 118 -15.41 14.89 9.55
N ALA A 119 -14.30 15.12 10.21
CA ALA A 119 -14.26 15.29 11.67
C ALA A 119 -15.11 16.51 12.06
N PRO A 120 -16.14 16.37 12.95
CA PRO A 120 -17.02 17.46 13.30
C PRO A 120 -16.29 18.67 13.89
N GLU A 121 -15.21 18.44 14.64
CA GLU A 121 -14.35 19.47 15.23
C GLU A 121 -13.59 20.30 14.19
N ASP A 122 -13.48 19.82 12.97
CA ASP A 122 -12.76 20.47 11.88
C ASP A 122 -13.68 20.99 10.77
N ARG A 123 -14.98 21.08 11.01
CA ARG A 123 -15.99 21.41 10.00
C ARG A 123 -15.67 22.66 9.18
N ASP A 124 -15.17 23.70 9.82
CA ASP A 124 -14.82 24.96 9.16
C ASP A 124 -13.61 24.85 8.21
N ARG A 125 -12.89 23.73 8.29
CA ARG A 125 -11.68 23.45 7.52
C ARG A 125 -11.83 22.26 6.57
N TRP A 126 -13.02 21.70 6.40
CA TRP A 126 -13.22 20.59 5.47
C TRP A 126 -12.79 20.98 4.07
N CYS A 127 -12.16 20.06 3.35
CA CYS A 127 -11.62 20.29 2.01
C CYS A 127 -12.69 20.70 1.01
N ARG A 128 -13.95 20.34 1.26
CA ARG A 128 -15.11 20.67 0.40
C ARG A 128 -16.41 20.61 1.21
N PRO A 129 -17.50 21.14 0.66
CA PRO A 129 -18.83 21.00 1.26
C PRO A 129 -19.26 19.54 1.40
N LEU A 130 -20.05 19.24 2.42
CA LEU A 130 -20.66 17.92 2.58
C LEU A 130 -21.62 17.64 1.41
N PRO A 131 -21.50 16.49 0.74
CA PRO A 131 -22.45 16.11 -0.32
C PRO A 131 -23.88 16.04 0.20
N PRO A 132 -24.88 16.46 -0.58
CA PRO A 132 -26.28 16.38 -0.16
C PRO A 132 -26.75 14.96 0.18
N GLU A 133 -26.14 13.96 -0.46
CA GLU A 133 -26.43 12.53 -0.30
C GLU A 133 -25.69 11.89 0.87
N ALA A 134 -24.89 12.66 1.61
CA ALA A 134 -24.01 12.13 2.65
C ALA A 134 -24.76 11.51 3.82
N ILE A 135 -24.33 10.31 4.18
CA ILE A 135 -24.69 9.65 5.44
C ILE A 135 -23.59 10.00 6.44
N THR A 136 -23.94 10.80 7.45
CA THR A 136 -22.99 11.32 8.45
C THR A 136 -22.97 10.53 9.74
N GLU A 137 -23.87 9.57 9.90
CA GLU A 137 -23.99 8.73 11.07
C GLU A 137 -24.00 7.26 10.68
N LEU A 138 -23.40 6.43 11.51
CA LEU A 138 -23.43 4.98 11.38
C LEU A 138 -23.53 4.36 12.77
N ASP A 139 -24.54 3.56 12.98
CA ASP A 139 -24.81 2.91 14.26
C ASP A 139 -23.58 2.17 14.80
N GLY A 140 -23.21 2.45 16.04
CA GLY A 140 -22.03 1.88 16.69
C GLY A 140 -20.70 2.45 16.26
N PHE A 141 -20.68 3.48 15.38
CA PHE A 141 -19.43 4.16 15.01
C PHE A 141 -19.06 5.20 16.08
N PRO A 142 -17.88 5.06 16.74
CA PRO A 142 -17.47 5.98 17.79
C PRO A 142 -16.95 7.30 17.18
N VAL A 143 -17.68 8.39 17.36
CA VAL A 143 -17.28 9.73 16.89
C VAL A 143 -16.33 10.40 17.89
N ALA A 144 -16.53 10.20 19.20
CA ALA A 144 -15.71 10.77 20.27
C ALA A 144 -15.37 9.72 21.34
N PRO A 145 -14.18 9.77 21.93
CA PRO A 145 -13.05 10.64 21.54
C PRO A 145 -12.44 10.25 20.19
N ALA A 146 -11.71 11.15 19.54
CA ALA A 146 -11.07 10.89 18.24
C ALA A 146 -10.16 9.65 18.22
N SER A 147 -9.53 9.32 19.35
CA SER A 147 -8.69 8.12 19.51
C SER A 147 -9.45 6.80 19.36
N ALA A 148 -10.76 6.79 19.64
CA ALA A 148 -11.61 5.61 19.55
C ALA A 148 -12.17 5.38 18.13
N ARG A 149 -12.02 6.35 17.21
CA ARG A 149 -12.52 6.25 15.84
C ARG A 149 -11.90 5.08 15.09
N LEU A 150 -12.71 4.42 14.31
CA LEU A 150 -12.34 3.20 13.59
C LEU A 150 -11.66 3.54 12.25
N THR A 151 -10.78 2.67 11.81
CA THR A 151 -10.32 2.66 10.41
C THR A 151 -11.43 2.12 9.50
N THR A 152 -11.33 2.38 8.20
CA THR A 152 -12.25 1.83 7.18
C THR A 152 -12.40 0.31 7.30
N VAL A 153 -11.32 -0.41 7.61
CA VAL A 153 -11.35 -1.87 7.77
C VAL A 153 -12.08 -2.27 9.04
N GLU A 154 -11.80 -1.61 10.15
CA GLU A 154 -12.41 -1.92 11.45
C GLU A 154 -13.93 -1.67 11.47
N MET A 155 -14.43 -0.68 10.71
CA MET A 155 -15.87 -0.36 10.65
C MET A 155 -16.70 -1.31 9.76
N ASN A 156 -16.08 -2.16 8.96
CA ASN A 156 -16.81 -3.01 7.98
C ASN A 156 -17.94 -3.85 8.60
N GLY A 157 -17.79 -4.28 9.85
CA GLY A 157 -18.84 -5.02 10.57
C GLY A 157 -20.10 -4.20 10.84
N LEU A 158 -19.97 -2.87 10.98
CA LEU A 158 -21.11 -1.98 11.18
C LEU A 158 -21.95 -1.81 9.90
N LEU A 159 -21.31 -1.95 8.73
CA LEU A 159 -22.00 -1.89 7.43
C LEU A 159 -22.88 -3.12 7.17
N ALA A 160 -22.60 -4.23 7.84
CA ALA A 160 -23.29 -5.49 7.67
C ALA A 160 -23.50 -6.18 9.04
N PRO A 161 -24.41 -5.67 9.87
CA PRO A 161 -24.67 -6.24 11.17
C PRO A 161 -25.25 -7.68 11.06
N PRO A 162 -25.03 -8.53 12.07
CA PRO A 162 -25.37 -9.96 12.04
C PRO A 162 -26.84 -10.26 11.75
N GLU A 163 -27.73 -9.39 12.13
CA GLU A 163 -29.18 -9.50 11.91
C GLU A 163 -29.56 -9.60 10.42
N ARG A 164 -28.65 -9.13 9.56
CA ARG A 164 -28.82 -9.24 8.09
C ARG A 164 -28.38 -10.61 7.54
N GLY A 165 -27.81 -11.50 8.35
CA GLY A 165 -27.27 -12.78 7.87
C GLY A 165 -25.85 -12.70 7.36
N ASN A 166 -25.41 -13.73 6.61
CA ASN A 166 -24.08 -13.78 6.04
C ASN A 166 -23.93 -12.79 4.89
N THR A 167 -22.93 -11.91 4.98
CA THR A 167 -22.70 -10.86 4.02
C THR A 167 -21.32 -10.99 3.40
N VAL A 168 -21.22 -10.89 2.06
CA VAL A 168 -19.95 -10.82 1.35
C VAL A 168 -19.63 -9.37 0.96
N LEU A 169 -18.43 -8.92 1.31
CA LEU A 169 -17.83 -7.68 0.87
C LEU A 169 -17.09 -7.92 -0.45
N LEU A 170 -17.62 -7.46 -1.56
CA LEU A 170 -16.96 -7.56 -2.86
C LEU A 170 -15.89 -6.45 -2.96
N MET A 171 -14.65 -6.84 -3.17
CA MET A 171 -13.49 -5.94 -3.08
C MET A 171 -12.62 -6.03 -4.34
N GLY A 172 -12.22 -4.87 -4.87
CA GLY A 172 -11.31 -4.74 -6.02
C GLY A 172 -9.84 -4.98 -5.66
N ILE A 173 -9.54 -6.06 -4.94
CA ILE A 173 -8.17 -6.43 -4.54
C ILE A 173 -7.54 -7.29 -5.62
N ARG A 174 -6.35 -6.88 -6.11
CA ARG A 174 -5.56 -7.62 -7.10
C ARG A 174 -4.20 -8.02 -6.57
N ALA A 175 -3.80 -9.26 -6.86
CA ALA A 175 -2.51 -9.81 -6.43
C ALA A 175 -1.31 -9.06 -7.05
N GLN A 176 -1.51 -8.40 -8.20
CA GLN A 176 -0.47 -7.65 -8.90
C GLN A 176 -0.08 -6.35 -8.18
N GLU A 177 -0.97 -5.76 -7.38
CA GLU A 177 -0.75 -4.42 -6.80
C GLU A 177 0.34 -4.36 -5.74
N SER A 178 0.45 -5.39 -4.90
CA SER A 178 1.49 -5.46 -3.87
C SER A 178 1.66 -6.88 -3.32
N LEU A 179 2.83 -7.11 -2.70
CA LEU A 179 3.09 -8.37 -2.00
C LEU A 179 2.09 -8.63 -0.86
N THR A 180 1.66 -7.57 -0.16
CA THR A 180 0.65 -7.67 0.90
C THR A 180 -0.69 -8.13 0.34
N ARG A 181 -1.17 -7.52 -0.76
CA ARG A 181 -2.42 -7.92 -1.43
C ARG A 181 -2.33 -9.33 -2.00
N ARG A 182 -1.19 -9.70 -2.56
CA ARG A 182 -0.94 -11.07 -2.98
C ARG A 182 -1.04 -12.07 -1.82
N ARG A 183 -0.46 -11.74 -0.66
CA ARG A 183 -0.60 -12.58 0.55
C ARG A 183 -2.05 -12.68 1.00
N MET A 184 -2.82 -11.60 0.94
CA MET A 184 -4.25 -11.61 1.24
C MET A 184 -5.02 -12.62 0.40
N VAL A 185 -4.64 -12.82 -0.86
CA VAL A 185 -5.27 -13.79 -1.76
C VAL A 185 -4.61 -15.18 -1.73
N THR A 186 -3.50 -15.41 -1.06
CA THR A 186 -2.82 -16.72 -0.98
C THR A 186 -2.87 -17.41 0.39
N VAL A 187 -3.26 -16.71 1.47
CA VAL A 187 -3.23 -17.23 2.85
C VAL A 187 -4.62 -17.12 3.50
N ARG A 188 -5.04 -18.14 4.24
CA ARG A 188 -6.29 -18.20 5.03
C ARG A 188 -7.59 -18.16 4.21
N LYS A 189 -7.83 -19.17 3.38
CA LYS A 189 -8.97 -19.18 2.47
C LYS A 189 -9.88 -20.36 2.60
N VAL A 190 -11.16 -20.09 2.39
CA VAL A 190 -12.14 -21.09 2.03
C VAL A 190 -11.91 -21.48 0.55
N ASP A 191 -11.80 -20.48 -0.31
CA ASP A 191 -11.42 -20.57 -1.72
C ASP A 191 -10.40 -19.48 -2.06
N ASN A 192 -9.79 -19.52 -3.25
CA ASN A 192 -8.78 -18.51 -3.65
C ASN A 192 -9.30 -17.07 -3.69
N TYR A 193 -10.60 -16.87 -3.74
CA TYR A 193 -11.26 -15.56 -3.85
C TYR A 193 -12.22 -15.27 -2.69
N LEU A 194 -12.30 -16.13 -1.68
CA LEU A 194 -13.20 -15.98 -0.53
C LEU A 194 -12.42 -16.17 0.78
N ALA A 195 -12.49 -15.19 1.66
CA ALA A 195 -11.89 -15.25 2.99
C ALA A 195 -12.92 -14.82 4.05
N LYS A 196 -12.96 -15.52 5.19
CA LYS A 196 -13.73 -15.05 6.34
C LYS A 196 -13.11 -13.76 6.89
N PHE A 197 -13.96 -12.86 7.32
CA PHE A 197 -13.55 -11.60 7.94
C PHE A 197 -13.92 -11.59 9.42
N ASP A 198 -12.92 -11.68 10.28
CA ASP A 198 -13.09 -11.76 11.74
C ASP A 198 -12.30 -10.63 12.45
N GLU A 199 -12.26 -9.42 11.87
CA GLU A 199 -11.51 -8.27 12.39
C GLU A 199 -12.44 -7.09 12.70
N GLY A 200 -12.01 -6.21 13.60
CA GLY A 200 -12.69 -4.96 13.92
C GLY A 200 -14.07 -5.20 14.54
N THR A 201 -15.10 -4.65 13.91
CA THR A 201 -16.50 -4.76 14.36
C THR A 201 -17.24 -5.99 13.83
N SER A 202 -16.57 -6.89 13.12
CA SER A 202 -17.18 -8.12 12.59
C SER A 202 -17.68 -9.02 13.72
N ARG A 203 -18.83 -9.67 13.49
CA ARG A 203 -19.47 -10.61 14.41
C ARG A 203 -19.53 -12.05 13.85
N GLY A 204 -18.59 -12.38 12.93
CA GLY A 204 -18.47 -13.73 12.37
C GLY A 204 -19.38 -13.99 11.15
N ASN A 205 -20.17 -13.03 10.72
CA ASN A 205 -21.08 -13.11 9.58
C ASN A 205 -20.52 -12.48 8.30
N LEU A 206 -19.29 -11.97 8.33
CA LEU A 206 -18.69 -11.28 7.19
C LEU A 206 -17.68 -12.13 6.44
N TYR A 207 -17.67 -11.93 5.12
CA TYR A 207 -16.74 -12.55 4.20
C TYR A 207 -16.18 -11.51 3.25
N LYS A 208 -14.93 -11.69 2.82
CA LYS A 208 -14.26 -10.88 1.78
C LYS A 208 -14.23 -11.68 0.48
N GLY A 209 -14.84 -11.14 -0.56
CA GLY A 209 -14.81 -11.70 -1.91
C GLY A 209 -13.84 -10.91 -2.79
N TYR A 210 -12.98 -11.61 -3.52
CA TYR A 210 -11.96 -11.03 -4.41
C TYR A 210 -12.12 -11.55 -5.85
N PRO A 211 -13.20 -11.23 -6.55
CA PRO A 211 -13.51 -11.86 -7.84
C PRO A 211 -12.46 -11.60 -8.91
N ILE A 212 -11.81 -10.42 -8.87
CA ILE A 212 -10.80 -9.97 -9.85
C ILE A 212 -9.35 -10.09 -9.34
N TYR A 213 -9.09 -10.98 -8.38
CA TYR A 213 -7.79 -11.03 -7.70
C TYR A 213 -6.59 -11.32 -8.63
N ASP A 214 -6.81 -11.99 -9.74
CA ASP A 214 -5.82 -12.39 -10.73
C ASP A 214 -5.71 -11.43 -11.93
N TRP A 215 -6.55 -10.38 -11.98
CA TRP A 215 -6.54 -9.39 -13.06
C TRP A 215 -5.25 -8.54 -13.03
N THR A 216 -4.77 -8.23 -14.21
CA THR A 216 -3.72 -7.24 -14.43
C THR A 216 -4.31 -5.82 -14.46
N THR A 217 -3.43 -4.81 -14.48
CA THR A 217 -3.88 -3.42 -14.68
C THR A 217 -4.51 -3.24 -16.06
N GLU A 218 -3.98 -3.92 -17.05
CA GLU A 218 -4.47 -3.95 -18.42
C GLU A 218 -5.88 -4.54 -18.51
N ASP A 219 -6.14 -5.66 -17.81
CA ASP A 219 -7.47 -6.28 -17.76
C ASP A 219 -8.52 -5.31 -17.20
N VAL A 220 -8.18 -4.60 -16.11
CA VAL A 220 -9.07 -3.61 -15.48
C VAL A 220 -9.41 -2.47 -16.44
N TRP A 221 -8.48 -1.99 -17.25
CA TRP A 221 -8.72 -0.91 -18.21
C TRP A 221 -9.36 -1.39 -19.52
N THR A 222 -9.19 -2.67 -19.84
CA THR A 222 -9.82 -3.28 -21.00
C THR A 222 -11.34 -3.39 -20.85
N LEU A 223 -11.83 -3.64 -19.62
CA LEU A 223 -13.25 -3.80 -19.34
C LEU A 223 -14.10 -2.59 -19.76
N PRO A 224 -13.84 -1.36 -19.27
CA PRO A 224 -14.62 -0.20 -19.67
C PRO A 224 -14.47 0.11 -21.17
N ALA A 225 -13.28 -0.10 -21.75
CA ALA A 225 -13.06 0.13 -23.17
C ALA A 225 -13.87 -0.83 -24.08
N LEU A 226 -13.93 -2.11 -23.73
CA LEU A 226 -14.69 -3.11 -24.51
C LEU A 226 -16.19 -3.02 -24.31
N ARG A 227 -16.66 -2.62 -23.14
CA ARG A 227 -18.07 -2.61 -22.76
C ARG A 227 -18.71 -1.23 -22.86
N GLY A 228 -17.96 -0.20 -23.22
CA GLY A 228 -18.44 1.19 -23.24
C GLY A 228 -18.88 1.70 -21.87
N GLN A 229 -18.28 1.19 -20.80
CA GLN A 229 -18.63 1.55 -19.43
C GLN A 229 -18.02 2.89 -19.04
N ASP A 230 -18.73 3.62 -18.19
CA ASP A 230 -18.23 4.85 -17.61
C ASP A 230 -17.10 4.57 -16.59
N TYR A 231 -16.22 5.56 -16.41
CA TYR A 231 -15.11 5.48 -15.45
C TYR A 231 -14.80 6.86 -14.86
N ASN A 232 -14.03 6.87 -13.79
CA ASN A 232 -13.62 8.06 -13.08
C ASN A 232 -12.61 8.88 -13.91
N ARG A 233 -12.99 10.12 -14.28
CA ARG A 233 -12.19 11.01 -15.12
C ARG A 233 -10.95 11.57 -14.44
N ALA A 234 -10.79 11.39 -13.13
CA ALA A 234 -9.54 11.70 -12.45
C ALA A 234 -8.34 10.95 -13.04
N TYR A 235 -8.57 9.77 -13.61
CA TYR A 235 -7.52 9.00 -14.29
C TYR A 235 -7.02 9.66 -15.56
N ASP A 236 -7.85 10.40 -16.30
CA ASP A 236 -7.43 11.13 -17.51
C ASP A 236 -6.38 12.20 -17.15
N ARG A 237 -6.58 12.94 -16.06
CA ARG A 237 -5.61 13.94 -15.60
C ARG A 237 -4.28 13.29 -15.20
N LEU A 238 -4.32 12.13 -14.54
CA LEU A 238 -3.13 11.38 -14.15
C LEU A 238 -2.38 10.83 -15.39
N GLU A 239 -3.11 10.37 -16.41
CA GLU A 239 -2.53 9.90 -17.67
C GLU A 239 -1.86 11.06 -18.43
N MET A 240 -2.54 12.21 -18.54
CA MET A 240 -1.99 13.42 -19.15
C MET A 240 -0.74 13.93 -18.44
N ALA A 241 -0.63 13.73 -17.13
CA ALA A 241 0.56 14.04 -16.34
C ALA A 241 1.66 12.97 -16.44
N GLY A 242 1.51 11.96 -17.30
CA GLY A 242 2.50 10.91 -17.52
C GLY A 242 2.61 9.88 -16.39
N VAL A 243 1.59 9.78 -15.51
CA VAL A 243 1.59 8.77 -14.46
C VAL A 243 1.26 7.41 -15.07
N SER A 244 2.18 6.44 -14.93
CA SER A 244 1.95 5.09 -15.45
C SER A 244 0.68 4.46 -14.85
N ARG A 245 -0.11 3.76 -15.65
CA ARG A 245 -1.42 3.18 -15.29
C ARG A 245 -1.41 2.33 -14.01
N SER A 246 -0.33 1.60 -13.77
CA SER A 246 -0.17 0.79 -12.57
C SER A 246 -0.01 1.61 -11.28
N LEU A 247 0.35 2.88 -11.41
CA LEU A 247 0.61 3.79 -10.29
C LEU A 247 -0.48 4.84 -10.09
N GLN A 248 -1.47 4.91 -11.01
CA GLN A 248 -2.59 5.83 -10.89
C GLN A 248 -3.52 5.44 -9.75
N ARG A 249 -3.83 6.39 -8.87
CA ARG A 249 -4.71 6.25 -7.70
C ARG A 249 -5.61 7.48 -7.57
N CYS A 250 -6.87 7.26 -7.22
CA CYS A 250 -7.84 8.34 -6.92
C CYS A 250 -7.93 8.65 -5.42
N SER A 251 -7.31 7.83 -4.55
CA SER A 251 -7.27 8.07 -3.11
C SER A 251 -6.41 9.28 -2.76
N PRO A 252 -6.65 9.93 -1.60
CA PRO A 252 -5.87 11.07 -1.15
C PRO A 252 -4.37 10.83 -1.14
N ALA A 253 -3.61 11.84 -1.60
CA ALA A 253 -2.18 11.72 -1.89
C ALA A 253 -1.28 11.67 -0.65
N PHE A 254 -1.79 11.97 0.53
CA PHE A 254 -1.02 12.01 1.79
C PHE A 254 -0.89 10.64 2.48
N GLY A 255 -1.45 9.58 1.93
CA GLY A 255 -1.25 8.21 2.40
C GLY A 255 0.18 7.68 2.17
N GLU A 256 0.50 6.53 2.76
CA GLU A 256 1.88 5.96 2.69
C GLU A 256 2.39 5.71 1.26
N GLU A 257 1.52 5.26 0.35
CA GLU A 257 1.94 4.92 -1.03
C GLU A 257 2.03 6.12 -1.99
N PRO A 258 1.12 7.10 -1.94
CA PRO A 258 1.14 8.22 -2.88
C PRO A 258 2.16 9.30 -2.55
N LEU A 259 2.78 9.29 -1.38
CA LEU A 259 3.67 10.36 -0.90
C LEU A 259 4.74 10.78 -1.91
N GLN A 260 5.31 9.83 -2.64
CA GLN A 260 6.33 10.09 -3.67
C GLN A 260 5.81 10.89 -4.87
N LYS A 261 4.48 11.03 -5.01
CA LYS A 261 3.81 11.67 -6.15
C LYS A 261 2.97 12.87 -5.74
N LEU A 262 3.17 13.39 -4.53
CA LEU A 262 2.44 14.55 -4.03
C LEU A 262 2.49 15.74 -4.99
N HIS A 263 3.66 16.03 -5.58
CA HIS A 263 3.81 17.11 -6.55
C HIS A 263 3.00 16.86 -7.83
N THR A 264 2.93 15.62 -8.31
CA THR A 264 2.10 15.27 -9.48
C THR A 264 0.62 15.40 -9.14
N TYR A 265 0.22 14.96 -7.95
CA TYR A 265 -1.16 15.12 -7.48
C TYR A 265 -1.54 16.60 -7.37
N ALA A 266 -0.66 17.44 -6.82
CA ALA A 266 -0.85 18.88 -6.74
C ALA A 266 -1.03 19.53 -8.11
N ALA A 267 -0.28 19.07 -9.12
CA ALA A 267 -0.39 19.55 -10.49
C ALA A 267 -1.69 19.09 -11.19
N CYS A 268 -2.12 17.83 -10.92
CA CYS A 268 -3.33 17.28 -11.50
C CYS A 268 -4.61 17.85 -10.88
N PHE A 269 -4.60 18.12 -9.58
CA PHE A 269 -5.79 18.48 -8.79
C PHE A 269 -5.49 19.71 -7.90
N PRO A 270 -5.22 20.90 -8.49
CA PRO A 270 -4.78 22.08 -7.75
C PRO A 270 -5.81 22.57 -6.72
N ASP A 271 -7.12 22.45 -7.02
CA ASP A 271 -8.19 22.90 -6.12
C ASP A 271 -8.26 22.03 -4.85
N VAL A 272 -8.28 20.71 -5.03
CA VAL A 272 -8.23 19.76 -3.90
C VAL A 272 -6.91 19.88 -3.14
N TRP A 273 -5.83 20.14 -3.89
CA TRP A 273 -4.52 20.32 -3.29
C TRP A 273 -4.48 21.50 -2.33
N ALA A 274 -5.01 22.66 -2.72
CA ALA A 274 -5.00 23.87 -1.91
C ALA A 274 -5.71 23.62 -0.55
N THR A 275 -6.92 23.10 -0.59
CA THR A 275 -7.71 22.81 0.63
C THR A 275 -7.09 21.69 1.48
N MET A 276 -6.59 20.62 0.84
CA MET A 276 -5.92 19.52 1.51
C MET A 276 -4.65 19.95 2.23
N ALA A 277 -3.85 20.86 1.63
CA ALA A 277 -2.61 21.36 2.22
C ALA A 277 -2.86 22.17 3.49
N GLU A 278 -3.97 22.85 3.58
CA GLU A 278 -4.42 23.57 4.79
C GLU A 278 -5.03 22.62 5.83
N ARG A 279 -5.80 21.66 5.37
CA ARG A 279 -6.58 20.74 6.20
C ARG A 279 -5.74 19.64 6.87
N VAL A 280 -4.79 19.05 6.12
CA VAL A 280 -4.02 17.88 6.58
C VAL A 280 -2.63 18.28 7.06
N PRO A 281 -2.31 18.08 8.35
CA PRO A 281 -1.03 18.49 8.91
C PRO A 281 0.16 17.91 8.13
N GLY A 282 1.09 18.78 7.74
CA GLY A 282 2.35 18.41 7.09
C GLY A 282 2.29 18.26 5.57
N VAL A 283 1.10 18.27 4.93
CA VAL A 283 0.98 18.12 3.47
C VAL A 283 1.67 19.25 2.73
N GLY A 284 1.45 20.50 3.10
CA GLY A 284 2.10 21.66 2.49
C GLY A 284 3.63 21.63 2.60
N ALA A 285 4.15 21.22 3.76
CA ALA A 285 5.59 21.01 3.95
C ALA A 285 6.09 19.80 3.14
N ALA A 286 5.33 18.70 3.13
CA ALA A 286 5.72 17.49 2.40
C ALA A 286 5.89 17.74 0.90
N VAL A 287 5.02 18.51 0.25
CA VAL A 287 5.19 18.88 -1.18
C VAL A 287 6.44 19.72 -1.41
N ARG A 288 6.62 20.74 -0.58
CA ARG A 288 7.79 21.63 -0.73
C ARG A 288 9.10 20.85 -0.64
N TYR A 289 9.16 19.85 0.21
CA TYR A 289 10.34 19.08 0.50
C TYR A 289 10.29 17.63 -0.01
N ALA A 290 9.22 17.23 -0.72
CA ALA A 290 9.05 15.86 -1.25
C ALA A 290 10.18 15.43 -2.20
N LEU A 291 10.83 16.36 -2.86
CA LEU A 291 11.99 16.14 -3.73
C LEU A 291 13.32 16.41 -3.04
N THR A 292 13.30 16.73 -1.75
CA THR A 292 14.49 16.99 -0.94
C THR A 292 14.78 15.81 -0.01
N GLU A 293 15.95 15.82 0.61
CA GLU A 293 16.40 14.79 1.56
C GLU A 293 15.47 14.58 2.76
N LEU A 294 14.67 15.59 3.11
CA LEU A 294 13.79 15.58 4.28
C LEU A 294 12.62 14.59 4.19
N TYR A 295 12.07 14.35 3.00
CA TYR A 295 10.86 13.52 2.84
C TYR A 295 11.02 12.32 1.93
N SER A 296 11.80 12.44 0.88
CA SER A 296 12.13 11.31 0.03
C SER A 296 13.37 11.63 -0.78
N TYR A 297 14.47 11.08 -0.36
CA TYR A 297 15.68 11.13 -1.13
C TYR A 297 15.49 10.32 -2.42
N HIS A 298 15.54 10.99 -3.56
CA HIS A 298 15.42 10.36 -4.87
C HIS A 298 16.76 9.96 -5.49
N GLY A 299 17.87 10.33 -4.85
CA GLY A 299 19.21 9.96 -5.23
C GLY A 299 19.85 9.02 -4.20
N ARG A 300 20.89 8.33 -4.59
CA ARG A 300 21.82 7.69 -3.66
C ARG A 300 22.87 8.73 -3.32
N PRO A 301 23.09 9.05 -2.03
CA PRO A 301 24.21 9.92 -1.68
C PRO A 301 25.50 9.21 -2.07
N GLU A 302 26.38 9.94 -2.69
CA GLU A 302 27.72 9.44 -2.94
C GLU A 302 28.47 9.37 -1.61
N LYS A 303 28.96 8.17 -1.31
CA LYS A 303 29.80 7.97 -0.14
C LYS A 303 31.12 8.73 -0.34
N PRO A 304 31.54 9.60 0.60
CA PRO A 304 32.82 10.28 0.52
C PRO A 304 33.98 9.28 0.37
N ALA A 305 34.95 9.62 -0.49
CA ALA A 305 36.14 8.81 -0.66
C ALA A 305 36.88 8.67 0.70
N GLY A 306 37.38 7.48 0.97
CA GLY A 306 38.08 7.19 2.22
C GLY A 306 37.19 6.98 3.44
N MET A 307 35.88 7.20 3.37
CA MET A 307 34.96 6.92 4.45
C MET A 307 34.45 5.47 4.39
N ALA A 308 34.50 4.74 5.51
CA ALA A 308 33.95 3.41 5.60
C ALA A 308 32.39 3.44 5.59
N TRP A 309 31.76 2.39 5.07
CA TRP A 309 30.30 2.30 5.02
C TRP A 309 29.62 2.39 6.40
N PRO A 310 30.14 1.76 7.47
CA PRO A 310 29.57 1.94 8.80
C PRO A 310 29.60 3.39 9.28
N ASP A 311 30.67 4.15 8.99
CA ASP A 311 30.77 5.56 9.36
C ASP A 311 29.77 6.41 8.59
N PHE A 312 29.56 6.12 7.31
CA PHE A 312 28.58 6.81 6.49
C PHE A 312 27.15 6.54 6.97
N ILE A 313 26.85 5.32 7.37
CA ILE A 313 25.58 4.96 8.00
C ILE A 313 25.40 5.70 9.33
N ARG A 314 26.42 5.75 10.18
CA ARG A 314 26.40 6.49 11.46
C ARG A 314 26.13 7.99 11.25
N HIS A 315 26.70 8.58 10.19
CA HIS A 315 26.42 9.97 9.82
C HIS A 315 24.92 10.21 9.62
N TYR A 316 24.21 9.32 8.91
CA TYR A 316 22.77 9.46 8.73
C TYR A 316 21.95 9.15 9.99
N LEU A 317 22.39 8.21 10.81
CA LEU A 317 21.72 7.90 12.08
C LEU A 317 21.71 9.09 13.05
N ARG A 318 22.78 9.90 13.07
CA ARG A 318 22.87 11.13 13.90
C ARG A 318 21.85 12.20 13.53
N GLN A 319 21.18 12.10 12.40
CA GLN A 319 20.11 13.03 11.98
C GLN A 319 18.76 12.73 12.66
N PHE A 320 18.64 11.59 13.33
CA PHE A 320 17.47 11.22 14.11
C PHE A 320 17.69 11.51 15.60
N GLY A 321 16.58 11.71 16.33
CA GLY A 321 16.66 11.71 17.79
C GLY A 321 17.06 10.32 18.33
N ASP A 322 17.66 10.25 19.49
CA ASP A 322 18.31 9.05 20.06
C ASP A 322 17.42 7.79 20.03
N LYS A 323 16.16 7.93 20.44
CA LYS A 323 15.19 6.83 20.41
C LYS A 323 14.99 6.24 19.04
N ASP A 324 14.92 7.08 18.03
CA ASP A 324 14.68 6.63 16.65
C ASP A 324 15.96 6.10 16.02
N ALA A 325 17.09 6.74 16.28
CA ALA A 325 18.41 6.26 15.89
C ALA A 325 18.66 4.85 16.45
N ALA A 326 18.33 4.62 17.73
CA ALA A 326 18.45 3.31 18.36
C ALA A 326 17.59 2.22 17.67
N ILE A 327 16.34 2.54 17.32
CA ILE A 327 15.46 1.59 16.62
C ILE A 327 16.04 1.23 15.25
N ILE A 328 16.48 2.24 14.48
CA ILE A 328 17.03 2.02 13.14
C ILE A 328 18.36 1.26 13.22
N ALA A 329 19.25 1.65 14.14
CA ALA A 329 20.53 1.00 14.36
C ALA A 329 20.35 -0.47 14.75
N SER A 330 19.45 -0.76 15.68
CA SER A 330 19.10 -2.14 16.08
C SER A 330 18.67 -2.98 14.86
N ARG A 331 17.84 -2.39 13.99
CA ARG A 331 17.41 -3.06 12.76
C ARG A 331 18.59 -3.35 11.83
N ILE A 332 19.46 -2.38 11.59
CA ILE A 332 20.66 -2.54 10.74
C ILE A 332 21.58 -3.62 11.32
N ARG A 333 21.82 -3.60 12.63
CA ARG A 333 22.63 -4.62 13.33
C ARG A 333 22.07 -6.01 13.15
N GLN A 334 20.74 -6.20 13.28
CA GLN A 334 20.08 -7.49 13.04
C GLN A 334 20.31 -8.01 11.62
N GLU A 335 20.30 -7.13 10.61
CA GLU A 335 20.51 -7.55 9.23
C GLU A 335 22.00 -7.90 8.97
N ILE A 336 22.94 -7.15 9.54
CA ILE A 336 24.37 -7.48 9.49
C ILE A 336 24.63 -8.81 10.20
N GLY A 337 24.14 -9.00 11.41
CA GLY A 337 24.25 -10.25 12.15
C GLY A 337 23.61 -11.42 11.41
N GLY A 338 22.43 -11.22 10.83
CA GLY A 338 21.74 -12.22 10.01
C GLY A 338 22.47 -12.56 8.70
N HIS A 339 23.25 -11.63 8.14
CA HIS A 339 24.14 -11.89 7.02
C HIS A 339 25.28 -12.82 7.43
N TYR A 340 26.05 -12.43 8.45
CA TYR A 340 27.22 -13.18 8.89
C TYR A 340 26.89 -14.50 9.60
N ALA A 341 25.69 -14.68 10.09
CA ALA A 341 25.18 -15.98 10.54
C ALA A 341 24.99 -17.00 9.39
N LYS A 342 24.87 -16.52 8.13
CA LYS A 342 24.66 -17.37 6.95
C LYS A 342 25.92 -17.57 6.13
N THR A 343 26.84 -16.65 6.16
CA THR A 343 28.02 -16.61 5.29
C THR A 343 29.15 -15.80 5.90
N SER A 344 30.38 -16.14 5.57
CA SER A 344 31.57 -15.34 5.87
C SER A 344 31.91 -14.34 4.75
N HIS A 345 31.14 -14.30 3.68
CA HIS A 345 31.38 -13.38 2.57
C HIS A 345 31.15 -11.93 3.00
N PRO A 346 31.91 -10.96 2.47
CA PRO A 346 31.75 -9.57 2.80
C PRO A 346 30.44 -8.99 2.30
N ILE A 347 29.92 -7.97 2.99
CA ILE A 347 28.83 -7.12 2.50
C ILE A 347 29.44 -6.15 1.49
N LEU A 348 29.01 -6.21 0.22
CA LEU A 348 29.49 -5.32 -0.83
C LEU A 348 28.68 -4.01 -0.88
N ALA A 349 29.22 -3.01 -1.60
CA ALA A 349 28.62 -1.68 -1.69
C ALA A 349 27.20 -1.72 -2.27
N SER A 350 27.02 -2.26 -3.46
CA SER A 350 25.73 -2.21 -4.17
C SER A 350 25.14 -3.57 -4.52
N ALA A 351 25.97 -4.59 -4.76
CA ALA A 351 25.49 -5.93 -5.07
C ALA A 351 24.98 -6.63 -3.81
N PRO A 352 23.67 -6.94 -3.72
CA PRO A 352 23.17 -7.68 -2.58
C PRO A 352 23.72 -9.11 -2.58
N HIS A 353 24.11 -9.59 -1.39
CA HIS A 353 24.58 -10.95 -1.24
C HIS A 353 23.46 -11.96 -1.59
N PRO A 354 23.74 -12.98 -2.38
CA PRO A 354 22.71 -13.92 -2.88
C PRO A 354 21.87 -14.62 -1.79
N ASP A 355 22.48 -14.98 -0.66
CA ASP A 355 21.80 -15.70 0.40
C ASP A 355 21.15 -14.78 1.46
N SER A 356 21.79 -13.67 1.80
CA SER A 356 21.26 -12.73 2.79
C SER A 356 20.41 -11.59 2.18
N GLY A 357 20.73 -11.19 0.94
CA GLY A 357 20.16 -10.06 0.26
C GLY A 357 20.70 -8.71 0.72
N VAL A 358 21.68 -8.69 1.63
CA VAL A 358 22.24 -7.49 2.23
C VAL A 358 23.30 -6.87 1.33
N SER A 359 23.30 -5.53 1.23
CA SER A 359 24.36 -4.68 0.70
C SER A 359 24.47 -3.42 1.53
N TRP A 360 25.60 -2.72 1.49
CA TRP A 360 25.76 -1.45 2.21
C TRP A 360 24.78 -0.37 1.72
N ASP A 361 24.54 -0.28 0.43
CA ASP A 361 23.52 0.59 -0.15
C ASP A 361 22.13 0.37 0.47
N TRP A 362 21.76 -0.90 0.67
CA TRP A 362 20.49 -1.22 1.27
C TRP A 362 20.43 -0.84 2.76
N LEU A 363 21.52 -1.08 3.51
CA LEU A 363 21.64 -0.68 4.91
C LEU A 363 21.62 0.85 5.06
N LEU A 364 22.30 1.57 4.17
CA LEU A 364 22.25 3.03 4.10
C LEU A 364 20.81 3.53 3.87
N MET A 365 20.06 2.87 2.98
CA MET A 365 18.65 3.22 2.77
C MET A 365 17.77 3.04 4.02
N LEU A 366 18.09 2.09 4.90
CA LEU A 366 17.43 1.97 6.20
C LEU A 366 17.80 3.16 7.11
N ALA A 367 19.09 3.52 7.16
CA ALA A 367 19.56 4.65 7.95
C ALA A 367 18.96 5.98 7.51
N MET A 368 18.83 6.21 6.19
CA MET A 368 18.29 7.46 5.64
C MET A 368 16.78 7.61 5.81
N ARG A 369 16.02 6.53 5.62
CA ARG A 369 14.55 6.58 5.52
C ARG A 369 13.84 6.12 6.79
N GLY A 370 14.58 5.49 7.70
CA GLY A 370 14.00 4.75 8.82
C GLY A 370 13.15 3.55 8.38
N ASP A 371 13.21 2.47 9.10
CA ASP A 371 12.28 1.34 8.94
C ASP A 371 11.69 0.95 10.30
N PHE A 372 11.00 1.90 10.91
CA PHE A 372 10.43 1.75 12.26
C PHE A 372 9.45 0.59 12.40
N LYS A 373 8.96 0.04 11.29
CA LYS A 373 8.01 -1.09 11.28
C LYS A 373 8.63 -2.40 10.82
N GLY A 374 9.94 -2.41 10.51
CA GLY A 374 10.64 -3.62 10.02
C GLY A 374 10.08 -4.20 8.73
N ARG A 375 9.46 -3.39 7.87
CA ARG A 375 8.77 -3.86 6.66
C ARG A 375 9.67 -3.94 5.43
N LYS A 376 10.77 -3.21 5.42
CA LYS A 376 11.71 -3.21 4.29
C LYS A 376 12.50 -4.50 4.31
N GLN A 377 12.53 -5.18 3.17
CA GLN A 377 13.29 -6.41 2.99
C GLN A 377 14.53 -6.14 2.15
N PRO A 378 15.66 -6.81 2.41
CA PRO A 378 16.85 -6.70 1.58
C PRO A 378 16.52 -6.99 0.12
N GLY A 379 17.04 -6.17 -0.80
CA GLY A 379 16.69 -6.24 -2.22
C GLY A 379 17.13 -7.52 -2.95
N GLY A 380 18.07 -8.26 -2.37
CA GLY A 380 18.48 -9.56 -2.84
C GLY A 380 17.67 -10.74 -2.27
N ARG A 381 16.87 -10.47 -1.23
CA ARG A 381 15.94 -11.46 -0.70
C ARG A 381 14.78 -11.61 -1.67
N ILE A 382 15.00 -12.29 -2.75
CA ILE A 382 13.91 -12.79 -3.56
C ILE A 382 13.24 -13.86 -2.72
N GLN A 383 12.08 -13.53 -2.19
CA GLN A 383 11.18 -14.53 -1.63
C GLN A 383 10.76 -15.43 -2.78
N THR A 384 11.48 -16.49 -2.95
CA THR A 384 11.13 -17.51 -3.88
C THR A 384 9.99 -18.32 -3.31
N ILE A 385 8.98 -18.49 -4.10
CA ILE A 385 8.18 -19.71 -4.01
C ILE A 385 9.17 -20.83 -4.28
N GLY A 386 9.59 -21.56 -3.21
CA GLY A 386 10.51 -22.67 -3.30
C GLY A 386 12.01 -22.39 -3.16
N GLY A 387 12.44 -21.22 -2.69
CA GLY A 387 13.82 -21.01 -2.17
C GLY A 387 14.97 -21.01 -3.18
N ARG A 388 14.74 -20.95 -4.50
CA ARG A 388 15.82 -21.17 -5.49
C ARG A 388 15.85 -20.21 -6.67
N LEU A 389 15.26 -19.04 -6.60
CA LEU A 389 15.19 -18.20 -7.77
C LEU A 389 16.30 -17.17 -7.87
N ALA A 390 16.79 -16.99 -9.09
CA ALA A 390 17.75 -16.00 -9.52
C ALA A 390 19.15 -16.11 -8.88
N HIS A 391 19.44 -17.20 -8.20
CA HIS A 391 20.71 -17.46 -7.57
C HIS A 391 21.92 -17.21 -8.51
N PRO A 392 22.00 -17.73 -9.75
CA PRO A 392 23.15 -17.50 -10.62
C PRO A 392 23.37 -16.02 -10.97
N ARG A 393 22.31 -15.26 -11.25
CA ARG A 393 22.42 -13.84 -11.62
C ARG A 393 22.95 -12.98 -10.48
N TYR A 394 22.51 -13.26 -9.24
CA TYR A 394 22.99 -12.54 -8.07
C TYR A 394 24.42 -12.91 -7.75
N TRP A 395 24.79 -14.19 -7.85
CA TRP A 395 26.17 -14.62 -7.70
C TRP A 395 27.09 -13.99 -8.76
N HIS A 396 26.69 -13.92 -10.02
CA HIS A 396 27.46 -13.23 -11.05
C HIS A 396 27.64 -11.75 -10.75
N ARG A 397 26.58 -11.07 -10.31
CA ARG A 397 26.65 -9.66 -9.96
C ARG A 397 27.55 -9.44 -8.74
N TYR A 398 27.36 -10.25 -7.72
CA TYR A 398 28.14 -10.19 -6.49
C TYR A 398 29.63 -10.45 -6.77
N ALA A 399 29.97 -11.52 -7.47
CA ALA A 399 31.33 -11.85 -7.82
C ALA A 399 32.02 -10.78 -8.68
N ARG A 400 31.30 -10.19 -9.62
CA ARG A 400 31.83 -9.10 -10.45
C ARG A 400 32.18 -7.88 -9.60
N GLU A 401 31.24 -7.40 -8.79
CA GLU A 401 31.50 -6.25 -7.92
C GLU A 401 32.62 -6.53 -6.93
N MET A 402 32.71 -7.73 -6.41
CA MET A 402 33.82 -8.15 -5.54
C MET A 402 35.16 -8.07 -6.26
N ALA A 403 35.27 -8.59 -7.50
CA ALA A 403 36.46 -8.49 -8.30
C ALA A 403 36.84 -7.06 -8.63
N ASP A 404 35.88 -6.23 -9.05
CA ASP A 404 36.08 -4.81 -9.36
C ASP A 404 36.56 -4.05 -8.11
N THR A 405 36.01 -4.35 -6.95
CA THR A 405 36.38 -3.75 -5.67
C THR A 405 37.82 -4.07 -5.28
N ILE A 406 38.22 -5.33 -5.42
CA ILE A 406 39.59 -5.76 -5.16
C ILE A 406 40.54 -5.08 -6.14
N ALA A 407 40.23 -5.08 -7.42
CA ALA A 407 41.06 -4.49 -8.47
C ALA A 407 41.24 -2.97 -8.32
N SER A 408 40.22 -2.27 -7.82
CA SER A 408 40.27 -0.82 -7.59
C SER A 408 41.01 -0.43 -6.28
N GLY A 409 41.38 -1.37 -5.44
CA GLY A 409 41.95 -1.12 -4.12
C GLY A 409 40.95 -0.55 -3.09
N ALA A 410 39.67 -0.51 -3.44
CA ALA A 410 38.61 0.02 -2.55
C ALA A 410 38.15 -0.96 -1.45
N TRP A 411 38.77 -2.12 -1.37
CA TRP A 411 38.40 -3.15 -0.41
C TRP A 411 38.36 -2.65 1.06
N PRO A 412 39.34 -1.91 1.56
CA PRO A 412 39.28 -1.38 2.93
C PRO A 412 38.14 -0.42 3.17
N GLU A 413 37.71 0.31 2.13
CA GLU A 413 36.64 1.31 2.23
C GLU A 413 35.24 0.69 2.30
N ILE A 414 35.06 -0.54 1.81
CA ILE A 414 33.79 -1.23 1.90
C ILE A 414 33.53 -1.74 3.32
N ALA A 415 34.58 -1.80 4.13
CA ALA A 415 34.55 -2.17 5.56
C ALA A 415 33.71 -3.42 5.85
N SER A 416 33.88 -4.42 5.03
CA SER A 416 33.37 -5.74 5.32
C SER A 416 34.58 -6.65 5.51
N PRO A 417 34.96 -6.93 6.75
CA PRO A 417 36.16 -7.69 7.04
C PRO A 417 36.04 -9.10 6.47
N VAL A 418 37.17 -9.57 5.96
CA VAL A 418 37.39 -10.97 5.61
C VAL A 418 38.63 -11.43 6.37
N PRO A 419 38.50 -12.29 7.34
CA PRO A 419 37.29 -13.04 7.76
C PRO A 419 36.20 -12.16 8.38
N ALA A 420 35.01 -12.74 8.56
CA ALA A 420 33.91 -12.09 9.25
C ALA A 420 34.35 -11.57 10.64
N PRO A 421 33.87 -10.39 11.07
CA PRO A 421 34.26 -9.86 12.38
C PRO A 421 33.79 -10.80 13.49
N ALA A 422 34.54 -10.83 14.59
CA ALA A 422 34.18 -11.62 15.77
C ALA A 422 32.81 -11.20 16.33
N ASP A 423 32.52 -9.90 16.29
CA ASP A 423 31.19 -9.34 16.55
C ASP A 423 30.74 -8.48 15.37
N PRO A 424 29.97 -9.03 14.43
CA PRO A 424 29.44 -8.27 13.31
C PRO A 424 28.51 -7.13 13.71
N MET A 425 27.91 -7.22 14.91
CA MET A 425 27.01 -6.19 15.45
C MET A 425 27.74 -4.94 15.87
N ALA A 426 29.01 -5.04 16.22
CA ALA A 426 29.84 -3.91 16.62
C ALA A 426 30.16 -2.94 15.46
N LEU A 427 29.92 -3.32 14.22
CA LEU A 427 30.08 -2.41 13.07
C LEU A 427 29.19 -1.16 13.15
N ILE A 428 28.06 -1.27 13.81
CA ILE A 428 27.13 -0.16 14.05
C ILE A 428 26.88 -0.07 15.55
N PRO A 429 27.12 1.08 16.23
CA PRO A 429 26.98 1.24 17.66
C PRO A 429 25.57 0.91 18.17
N ASP A 430 25.51 0.49 19.43
CA ASP A 430 24.25 0.34 20.15
C ASP A 430 23.89 1.65 20.85
N TYR A 431 23.15 2.49 20.17
CA TYR A 431 22.73 3.80 20.68
C TYR A 431 21.95 3.73 22.01
N ALA A 432 21.35 2.58 22.33
CA ALA A 432 20.64 2.42 23.60
C ALA A 432 21.58 2.28 24.80
N ARG A 433 22.84 1.82 24.57
CA ARG A 433 23.84 1.71 25.64
C ARG A 433 24.67 2.97 25.82
N GLU A 434 24.81 3.79 24.77
CA GLU A 434 25.54 5.04 24.82
C GLU A 434 24.73 6.14 25.54
N ALA A 435 23.39 6.13 25.43
CA ALA A 435 22.51 7.09 26.12
C ALA A 435 22.43 6.88 27.64
N ASP A 436 22.75 5.67 28.13
CA ASP A 436 22.82 5.38 29.59
C ASP A 436 24.21 5.66 30.18
N ALA A 437 25.18 6.09 29.35
CA ALA A 437 26.57 6.32 29.77
C ALA A 437 26.98 7.81 29.86
N GLU A 438 26.10 8.74 29.45
CA GLU A 438 26.19 10.18 29.67
C GLU A 438 25.20 10.62 30.78
#